data_be3e4f80e5f1541987fc3d63c4d749b2
#
_entry.id   be3e4f80e5f1541987fc3d63c4d749b2
#
_cell.length_a   1.000
_cell.length_b   1.000
_cell.length_c   1.000
_cell.angle_alpha   90.00
_cell.angle_beta   90.00
_cell.angle_gamma   90.00
#
_symmetry.space_group_name_H-M   'P 1'
#
loop_
_entity.id
_entity.type
_entity.pdbx_description
1 polymer ?
#
loop_
_entity_poly.entity_id
_entity_poly.type
_entity_poly.pdbx_seq_one_letter_code
_entity_poly.pdbx_strand_id
1 'polypeptide(L)'
;KLYPGVDITLSIDHRENILGMLARNEADLVVMGRAPKTLDCEATSFATNPLSIVAAPDHPLSRRKHLPFSAVAEYSFVVREQGSGTRAAMQRLFAQNDVEMKVVMEMPSNETIKQAVMAGMGLSFLSLRTVRHELASGHIALLDVSGMPLVGNWYVTHLSQKKLSPAAKAFKAFLVEQAGPLIDSWA
;
A
#
# COMPACT_ATOMS: atom_id res chain seq x y z
N LYS A 1 22.47 -13.49 -2.68
CA LYS A 1 23.60 -14.19 -3.33
C LYS A 1 24.70 -13.22 -3.82
N LEU A 2 24.39 -11.94 -4.07
CA LEU A 2 25.38 -10.93 -4.48
C LEU A 2 26.28 -10.49 -3.31
N TYR A 3 25.80 -10.60 -2.07
CA TYR A 3 26.51 -10.17 -0.86
C TYR A 3 26.42 -11.28 0.20
N PRO A 4 27.22 -12.35 0.10
CA PRO A 4 27.09 -13.54 0.95
C PRO A 4 27.44 -13.30 2.44
N GLY A 5 28.10 -12.18 2.76
CA GLY A 5 28.43 -11.79 4.13
C GLY A 5 27.44 -10.79 4.74
N VAL A 6 26.26 -10.56 4.13
CA VAL A 6 25.23 -9.64 4.62
C VAL A 6 24.04 -10.43 5.12
N ASP A 7 23.72 -10.30 6.40
CA ASP A 7 22.50 -10.81 7.00
C ASP A 7 21.41 -9.72 6.97
N ILE A 8 20.21 -10.12 6.53
CA ILE A 8 19.06 -9.23 6.45
C ILE A 8 17.97 -9.74 7.40
N THR A 9 17.56 -8.89 8.32
CA THR A 9 16.36 -9.11 9.15
C THR A 9 15.23 -8.25 8.60
N LEU A 10 14.10 -8.87 8.26
CA LEU A 10 12.90 -8.20 7.79
C LEU A 10 11.82 -8.22 8.86
N SER A 11 11.34 -7.04 9.26
CA SER A 11 10.16 -6.86 10.09
C SER A 11 9.04 -6.21 9.29
N ILE A 12 7.83 -6.77 9.37
CA ILE A 12 6.65 -6.24 8.69
C ILE A 12 5.62 -5.89 9.75
N ASP A 13 5.20 -4.63 9.75
CA ASP A 13 4.23 -4.14 10.72
C ASP A 13 3.42 -2.97 10.12
N HIS A 14 2.42 -2.47 10.84
CA HIS A 14 1.70 -1.27 10.44
C HIS A 14 2.56 -0.01 10.63
N ARG A 15 2.14 1.08 9.95
CA ARG A 15 2.92 2.31 9.83
C ARG A 15 3.38 2.89 11.18
N GLU A 16 2.54 2.90 12.19
CA GLU A 16 2.85 3.52 13.49
C GLU A 16 4.00 2.78 14.20
N ASN A 17 3.95 1.45 14.22
CA ASN A 17 5.02 0.64 14.80
C ASN A 17 6.34 0.83 14.03
N ILE A 18 6.29 0.82 12.70
CA ILE A 18 7.46 1.07 11.85
C ILE A 18 8.07 2.45 12.12
N LEU A 19 7.25 3.49 12.30
CA LEU A 19 7.74 4.82 12.67
C LEU A 19 8.36 4.83 14.07
N GLY A 20 7.80 4.08 15.01
CA GLY A 20 8.39 3.87 16.33
C GLY A 20 9.76 3.19 16.26
N MET A 21 9.91 2.12 15.47
CA MET A 21 11.18 1.45 15.24
C MET A 21 12.21 2.39 14.61
N LEU A 22 11.80 3.19 13.64
CA LEU A 22 12.66 4.18 13.00
C LEU A 22 13.13 5.23 14.01
N ALA A 23 12.21 5.79 14.81
CA ALA A 23 12.54 6.80 15.84
C ALA A 23 13.51 6.28 16.90
N ARG A 24 13.39 4.99 17.30
CA ARG A 24 14.30 4.34 18.25
C ARG A 24 15.57 3.79 17.59
N ASN A 25 15.76 4.04 16.29
CA ASN A 25 16.92 3.56 15.52
C ASN A 25 17.09 2.01 15.54
N GLU A 26 15.97 1.28 15.65
CA GLU A 26 15.93 -0.19 15.65
C GLU A 26 15.99 -0.79 14.24
N ALA A 27 15.75 0.02 13.21
CA ALA A 27 15.86 -0.36 11.81
C ALA A 27 16.91 0.50 11.09
N ASP A 28 17.67 -0.11 10.18
CA ASP A 28 18.60 0.62 9.33
C ASP A 28 17.90 1.37 8.22
N LEU A 29 16.95 0.72 7.59
CA LEU A 29 16.14 1.24 6.50
C LEU A 29 14.68 0.82 6.71
N VAL A 30 13.77 1.68 6.32
CA VAL A 30 12.33 1.42 6.35
C VAL A 30 11.75 1.66 4.96
N VAL A 31 10.89 0.75 4.52
CA VAL A 31 10.11 0.89 3.28
C VAL A 31 8.68 1.25 3.64
N MET A 32 8.18 2.37 3.09
CA MET A 32 6.81 2.83 3.38
C MET A 32 6.19 3.62 2.21
N GLY A 33 4.86 3.64 2.14
CA GLY A 33 4.11 4.32 1.08
C GLY A 33 4.06 5.84 1.19
N ARG A 34 4.61 6.45 2.23
CA ARG A 34 4.68 7.91 2.41
C ARG A 34 5.77 8.25 3.41
N ALA A 35 6.63 9.20 3.04
CA ALA A 35 7.65 9.72 3.95
C ALA A 35 7.01 10.28 5.24
N PRO A 36 7.60 10.05 6.42
CA PRO A 36 7.13 10.64 7.66
C PRO A 36 7.35 12.16 7.64
N LYS A 37 6.42 12.90 8.25
CA LYS A 37 6.56 14.35 8.41
C LYS A 37 7.00 14.75 9.83
N THR A 38 6.92 13.80 10.75
CA THR A 38 7.15 14.00 12.19
C THR A 38 8.56 13.62 12.64
N LEU A 39 9.33 13.02 11.78
CA LEU A 39 10.70 12.58 12.05
C LEU A 39 11.65 13.24 11.05
N ASP A 40 12.84 13.60 11.52
CA ASP A 40 13.92 14.07 10.67
C ASP A 40 14.52 12.86 9.91
N CYS A 41 14.09 12.69 8.65
CA CYS A 41 14.37 11.53 7.83
C CYS A 41 14.72 11.91 6.40
N GLU A 42 15.66 11.19 5.84
CA GLU A 42 15.84 11.11 4.40
C GLU A 42 14.93 10.03 3.82
N ALA A 43 14.10 10.40 2.85
CA ALA A 43 13.18 9.49 2.16
C ALA A 43 13.38 9.61 0.64
N THR A 44 13.74 8.51 0.01
CA THR A 44 13.95 8.42 -1.44
C THR A 44 12.87 7.55 -2.06
N SER A 45 12.13 8.08 -3.03
CA SER A 45 11.15 7.29 -3.80
C SER A 45 11.87 6.32 -4.74
N PHE A 46 11.36 5.08 -4.84
CA PHE A 46 11.96 4.07 -5.71
C PHE A 46 10.95 3.30 -6.58
N ALA A 47 9.66 3.33 -6.27
CA ALA A 47 8.63 2.69 -7.08
C ALA A 47 7.27 3.38 -6.90
N THR A 48 6.41 3.27 -7.92
CA THR A 48 5.01 3.69 -7.81
C THR A 48 4.18 2.68 -7.03
N ASN A 49 3.14 3.15 -6.38
CA ASN A 49 2.18 2.32 -5.65
C ASN A 49 0.75 2.76 -5.99
N PRO A 50 0.20 2.30 -7.12
CA PRO A 50 -1.16 2.63 -7.51
C PRO A 50 -2.17 1.95 -6.58
N LEU A 51 -3.09 2.73 -6.01
CA LEU A 51 -4.18 2.29 -5.14
C LEU A 51 -5.50 2.46 -5.86
N SER A 52 -6.37 1.45 -5.80
CA SER A 52 -7.69 1.52 -6.42
C SER A 52 -8.74 0.73 -5.64
N ILE A 53 -10.00 0.89 -6.05
CA ILE A 53 -11.13 0.19 -5.44
C ILE A 53 -11.34 -1.13 -6.18
N VAL A 54 -11.48 -2.19 -5.40
CA VAL A 54 -11.67 -3.56 -5.85
C VAL A 54 -12.93 -4.17 -5.24
N ALA A 55 -13.49 -5.14 -5.94
CA ALA A 55 -14.72 -5.83 -5.59
C ALA A 55 -14.65 -7.33 -5.93
N ALA A 56 -15.64 -8.11 -5.49
CA ALA A 56 -15.89 -9.44 -6.04
C ALA A 56 -16.24 -9.35 -7.54
N PRO A 57 -15.91 -10.36 -8.36
CA PRO A 57 -16.14 -10.32 -9.81
C PRO A 57 -17.60 -10.18 -10.22
N ASP A 58 -18.50 -10.69 -9.42
CA ASP A 58 -19.97 -10.66 -9.61
C ASP A 58 -20.64 -9.42 -8.99
N HIS A 59 -19.85 -8.51 -8.39
CA HIS A 59 -20.39 -7.29 -7.81
C HIS A 59 -21.10 -6.41 -8.86
N PRO A 60 -22.26 -5.79 -8.55
CA PRO A 60 -23.06 -5.00 -9.52
C PRO A 60 -22.26 -3.89 -10.23
N LEU A 61 -21.21 -3.36 -9.61
CA LEU A 61 -20.35 -2.32 -10.18
C LEU A 61 -19.22 -2.86 -11.07
N SER A 62 -18.91 -4.16 -11.04
CA SER A 62 -17.73 -4.75 -11.70
C SER A 62 -17.74 -4.59 -13.23
N ARG A 63 -18.92 -4.52 -13.84
CA ARG A 63 -19.11 -4.36 -15.29
C ARG A 63 -19.39 -2.92 -15.73
N ARG A 64 -19.55 -2.01 -14.78
CA ARG A 64 -19.83 -0.60 -15.06
C ARG A 64 -18.53 0.16 -15.31
N LYS A 65 -18.61 1.19 -16.15
CA LYS A 65 -17.47 2.03 -16.53
C LYS A 65 -17.67 3.46 -16.05
N HIS A 66 -16.55 4.15 -15.84
CA HIS A 66 -16.53 5.57 -15.46
C HIS A 66 -17.43 5.88 -14.27
N LEU A 67 -17.35 5.03 -13.23
CA LEU A 67 -18.14 5.21 -12.02
C LEU A 67 -17.77 6.52 -11.32
N PRO A 68 -18.75 7.36 -10.98
CA PRO A 68 -18.47 8.45 -10.05
C PRO A 68 -18.14 7.89 -8.67
N PHE A 69 -17.33 8.59 -7.89
CA PHE A 69 -16.96 8.12 -6.54
C PHE A 69 -18.18 7.90 -5.64
N SER A 70 -19.22 8.74 -5.76
CA SER A 70 -20.49 8.61 -5.04
C SER A 70 -21.14 7.23 -5.23
N ALA A 71 -21.04 6.63 -6.42
CA ALA A 71 -21.64 5.32 -6.68
C ALA A 71 -20.97 4.19 -5.88
N VAL A 72 -19.66 4.27 -5.63
CA VAL A 72 -18.95 3.28 -4.80
C VAL A 72 -19.10 3.59 -3.30
N ALA A 73 -19.27 4.84 -2.92
CA ALA A 73 -19.46 5.26 -1.53
C ALA A 73 -20.77 4.76 -0.92
N GLU A 74 -21.73 4.36 -1.74
CA GLU A 74 -22.99 3.75 -1.27
C GLU A 74 -22.81 2.34 -0.68
N TYR A 75 -21.71 1.67 -1.02
CA TYR A 75 -21.41 0.31 -0.58
C TYR A 75 -20.54 0.30 0.67
N SER A 76 -20.56 -0.84 1.37
CA SER A 76 -19.72 -1.06 2.53
C SER A 76 -18.31 -1.51 2.14
N PHE A 77 -17.35 -1.15 2.96
CA PHE A 77 -15.94 -1.44 2.73
C PHE A 77 -15.34 -2.34 3.81
N VAL A 78 -14.54 -3.31 3.37
CA VAL A 78 -13.57 -4.01 4.19
C VAL A 78 -12.27 -3.21 4.14
N VAL A 79 -11.75 -2.82 5.28
CA VAL A 79 -10.66 -1.85 5.36
C VAL A 79 -9.49 -2.35 6.18
N ARG A 80 -8.33 -1.74 6.00
CA ARG A 80 -7.18 -1.95 6.86
C ARG A 80 -7.42 -1.36 8.25
N GLU A 81 -6.66 -1.85 9.21
CA GLU A 81 -6.62 -1.38 10.59
C GLU A 81 -6.24 0.10 10.70
N GLN A 82 -6.59 0.71 11.83
CA GLN A 82 -6.10 2.06 12.18
C GLN A 82 -4.56 2.07 12.20
N GLY A 83 -3.96 3.20 11.83
CA GLY A 83 -2.49 3.29 11.68
C GLY A 83 -1.94 2.81 10.33
N SER A 84 -2.72 2.10 9.51
CA SER A 84 -2.34 1.71 8.15
C SER A 84 -2.26 2.92 7.21
N GLY A 85 -1.20 2.98 6.41
CA GLY A 85 -1.05 4.01 5.37
C GLY A 85 -2.13 3.94 4.29
N THR A 86 -2.58 2.74 3.94
CA THR A 86 -3.68 2.50 2.99
C THR A 86 -5.01 2.99 3.57
N ARG A 87 -5.28 2.70 4.86
CA ARG A 87 -6.46 3.22 5.57
C ARG A 87 -6.48 4.74 5.57
N ALA A 88 -5.37 5.37 5.92
CA ALA A 88 -5.25 6.83 5.92
C ALA A 88 -5.42 7.44 4.52
N ALA A 89 -4.97 6.77 3.45
CA ALA A 89 -5.19 7.21 2.07
C ALA A 89 -6.68 7.13 1.69
N MET A 90 -7.34 6.05 2.07
CA MET A 90 -8.77 5.85 1.86
C MET A 90 -9.61 6.90 2.60
N GLN A 91 -9.32 7.15 3.86
CA GLN A 91 -10.01 8.17 4.66
C GLN A 91 -9.90 9.57 4.02
N ARG A 92 -8.70 9.94 3.53
CA ARG A 92 -8.53 11.21 2.80
C ARG A 92 -9.35 11.26 1.51
N LEU A 93 -9.43 10.15 0.77
CA LEU A 93 -10.22 10.07 -0.45
C LEU A 93 -11.71 10.32 -0.16
N PHE A 94 -12.26 9.68 0.87
CA PHE A 94 -13.65 9.88 1.28
C PHE A 94 -13.91 11.32 1.75
N ALA A 95 -13.01 11.87 2.56
CA ALA A 95 -13.09 13.26 3.01
C ALA A 95 -13.01 14.27 1.85
N GLN A 96 -12.18 14.02 0.83
CA GLN A 96 -12.07 14.88 -0.35
C GLN A 96 -13.34 14.88 -1.23
N ASN A 97 -14.13 13.83 -1.15
CA ASN A 97 -15.40 13.71 -1.87
C ASN A 97 -16.62 14.05 -1.01
N ASP A 98 -16.41 14.50 0.23
CA ASP A 98 -17.46 14.86 1.19
C ASP A 98 -18.50 13.73 1.40
N VAL A 99 -18.02 12.50 1.51
CA VAL A 99 -18.86 11.31 1.74
C VAL A 99 -18.35 10.50 2.94
N GLU A 100 -19.29 9.91 3.67
CA GLU A 100 -18.99 9.05 4.79
C GLU A 100 -18.60 7.63 4.32
N MET A 101 -17.57 7.07 4.95
CA MET A 101 -17.10 5.72 4.65
C MET A 101 -17.87 4.69 5.49
N LYS A 102 -18.65 3.85 4.83
CA LYS A 102 -19.35 2.72 5.46
C LYS A 102 -18.39 1.56 5.65
N VAL A 103 -17.96 1.30 6.86
CA VAL A 103 -17.06 0.18 7.19
C VAL A 103 -17.85 -0.99 7.71
N VAL A 104 -17.74 -2.14 7.04
CA VAL A 104 -18.35 -3.40 7.50
C VAL A 104 -17.36 -4.24 8.30
N MET A 105 -16.06 -4.15 8.00
CA MET A 105 -15.05 -4.96 8.65
C MET A 105 -13.68 -4.28 8.60
N GLU A 106 -12.91 -4.42 9.67
CA GLU A 106 -11.53 -3.97 9.77
C GLU A 106 -10.60 -5.18 9.92
N MET A 107 -9.52 -5.23 9.14
CA MET A 107 -8.58 -6.36 9.12
C MET A 107 -7.13 -5.87 9.07
N PRO A 108 -6.18 -6.53 9.77
CA PRO A 108 -4.78 -6.11 9.84
C PRO A 108 -3.93 -6.55 8.64
N SER A 109 -4.48 -7.36 7.72
CA SER A 109 -3.73 -7.97 6.63
C SER A 109 -4.39 -7.73 5.28
N ASN A 110 -3.60 -7.38 4.26
CA ASN A 110 -4.08 -7.31 2.89
C ASN A 110 -4.58 -8.68 2.40
N GLU A 111 -3.96 -9.77 2.86
CA GLU A 111 -4.34 -11.12 2.46
C GLU A 111 -5.75 -11.48 2.95
N THR A 112 -6.06 -11.19 4.23
CA THR A 112 -7.41 -11.42 4.77
C THR A 112 -8.44 -10.52 4.11
N ILE A 113 -8.09 -9.28 3.76
CA ILE A 113 -8.98 -8.37 3.01
C ILE A 113 -9.26 -8.92 1.61
N LYS A 114 -8.27 -9.45 0.90
CA LYS A 114 -8.48 -10.09 -0.41
C LYS A 114 -9.50 -11.23 -0.31
N GLN A 115 -9.36 -12.09 0.71
CA GLN A 115 -10.31 -13.19 0.93
C GLN A 115 -11.74 -12.66 1.21
N ALA A 116 -11.87 -11.63 2.03
CA ALA A 116 -13.18 -11.01 2.31
C ALA A 116 -13.81 -10.37 1.06
N VAL A 117 -13.00 -9.70 0.21
CA VAL A 117 -13.46 -9.13 -1.05
C VAL A 117 -13.92 -10.23 -2.02
N MET A 118 -13.13 -11.31 -2.17
CA MET A 118 -13.49 -12.45 -3.02
C MET A 118 -14.78 -13.13 -2.56
N ALA A 119 -15.03 -13.15 -1.24
CA ALA A 119 -16.27 -13.65 -0.66
C ALA A 119 -17.46 -12.68 -0.76
N GLY A 120 -17.30 -11.51 -1.39
CA GLY A 120 -18.38 -10.53 -1.57
C GLY A 120 -18.76 -9.77 -0.30
N MET A 121 -17.91 -9.76 0.73
CA MET A 121 -18.23 -9.11 2.02
C MET A 121 -18.21 -7.57 1.95
N GLY A 122 -17.66 -6.99 0.89
CA GLY A 122 -17.61 -5.55 0.65
C GLY A 122 -16.56 -5.16 -0.36
N LEU A 123 -16.52 -3.88 -0.68
CA LEU A 123 -15.46 -3.28 -1.47
C LEU A 123 -14.19 -3.12 -0.63
N SER A 124 -13.05 -2.94 -1.29
CA SER A 124 -11.83 -2.52 -0.58
C SER A 124 -11.01 -1.56 -1.42
N PHE A 125 -10.13 -0.81 -0.75
CA PHE A 125 -9.16 0.08 -1.37
C PHE A 125 -7.76 -0.47 -1.13
N LEU A 126 -7.14 -1.01 -2.19
CA LEU A 126 -5.89 -1.77 -2.11
C LEU A 126 -4.88 -1.31 -3.16
N SER A 127 -3.60 -1.63 -2.93
CA SER A 127 -2.57 -1.50 -3.94
C SER A 127 -2.81 -2.51 -5.06
N LEU A 128 -2.77 -2.05 -6.31
CA LEU A 128 -2.89 -2.92 -7.49
C LEU A 128 -1.77 -3.97 -7.54
N ARG A 129 -0.61 -3.66 -6.97
CA ARG A 129 0.49 -4.61 -6.84
C ARG A 129 0.19 -5.77 -5.90
N THR A 130 -0.62 -5.51 -4.86
CA THR A 130 -1.02 -6.53 -3.87
C THR A 130 -2.05 -7.49 -4.43
N VAL A 131 -2.94 -7.02 -5.31
CA VAL A 131 -4.09 -7.79 -5.85
C VAL A 131 -3.89 -8.28 -7.27
N ARG A 132 -2.69 -8.14 -7.86
CA ARG A 132 -2.46 -8.42 -9.28
C ARG A 132 -2.78 -9.87 -9.68
N HIS A 133 -2.47 -10.84 -8.82
CA HIS A 133 -2.72 -12.25 -9.10
C HIS A 133 -4.21 -12.56 -9.10
N GLU A 134 -4.96 -11.98 -8.17
CA GLU A 134 -6.41 -12.11 -8.08
C GLU A 134 -7.11 -11.39 -9.23
N LEU A 135 -6.59 -10.24 -9.68
CA LEU A 135 -7.07 -9.56 -10.88
C LEU A 135 -6.81 -10.39 -12.15
N ALA A 136 -5.60 -10.91 -12.30
CA ALA A 136 -5.23 -11.72 -13.46
C ALA A 136 -6.00 -13.04 -13.54
N SER A 137 -6.31 -13.65 -12.40
CA SER A 137 -7.10 -14.90 -12.29
C SER A 137 -8.62 -14.66 -12.27
N GLY A 138 -9.07 -13.40 -12.28
CA GLY A 138 -10.49 -13.06 -12.24
C GLY A 138 -11.19 -13.31 -10.91
N HIS A 139 -10.46 -13.51 -9.81
CA HIS A 139 -11.02 -13.68 -8.48
C HIS A 139 -11.39 -12.35 -7.81
N ILE A 140 -10.81 -11.24 -8.27
CA ILE A 140 -11.14 -9.88 -7.86
C ILE A 140 -11.37 -9.05 -9.12
N ALA A 141 -12.32 -8.13 -9.09
CA ALA A 141 -12.58 -7.15 -10.13
C ALA A 141 -12.04 -5.77 -9.72
N LEU A 142 -11.35 -5.11 -10.65
CA LEU A 142 -11.00 -3.70 -10.53
C LEU A 142 -12.20 -2.85 -10.94
N LEU A 143 -12.65 -1.96 -10.07
CA LEU A 143 -13.71 -1.02 -10.41
C LEU A 143 -13.14 0.18 -11.18
N ASP A 144 -13.79 0.50 -12.30
CA ASP A 144 -13.46 1.66 -13.14
C ASP A 144 -14.08 2.93 -12.53
N VAL A 145 -13.41 3.48 -11.53
CA VAL A 145 -13.85 4.67 -10.79
C VAL A 145 -13.10 5.90 -11.31
N SER A 146 -13.81 6.97 -11.58
CA SER A 146 -13.23 8.23 -12.06
C SER A 146 -12.18 8.76 -11.08
N GLY A 147 -10.99 9.13 -11.60
CA GLY A 147 -9.86 9.57 -10.79
C GLY A 147 -9.01 8.45 -10.17
N MET A 148 -9.30 7.18 -10.48
CA MET A 148 -8.50 6.03 -10.05
C MET A 148 -7.62 5.49 -11.21
N PRO A 149 -6.49 4.86 -10.90
CA PRO A 149 -5.92 4.65 -9.55
C PRO A 149 -5.31 5.92 -8.94
N LEU A 150 -5.31 6.02 -7.62
CA LEU A 150 -4.51 7.01 -6.92
C LEU A 150 -3.05 6.55 -6.91
N VAL A 151 -2.20 7.29 -7.60
CA VAL A 151 -0.78 6.93 -7.71
C VAL A 151 -0.01 7.50 -6.52
N GLY A 152 0.36 6.62 -5.60
CA GLY A 152 1.34 6.89 -4.55
C GLY A 152 2.73 6.39 -4.94
N ASN A 153 3.68 6.53 -4.01
CA ASN A 153 5.03 6.00 -4.18
C ASN A 153 5.45 5.17 -2.97
N TRP A 154 6.34 4.23 -3.20
CA TRP A 154 7.13 3.58 -2.17
C TRP A 154 8.43 4.35 -1.93
N TYR A 155 8.77 4.54 -0.67
CA TYR A 155 9.97 5.25 -0.23
C TYR A 155 10.83 4.32 0.59
N VAL A 156 12.15 4.36 0.37
CA VAL A 156 13.13 3.88 1.32
C VAL A 156 13.55 5.05 2.20
N THR A 157 13.48 4.88 3.52
CA THR A 157 13.62 5.96 4.51
C THR A 157 14.56 5.54 5.63
N HIS A 158 15.38 6.47 6.10
CA HIS A 158 16.21 6.35 7.30
C HIS A 158 16.30 7.69 8.04
N LEU A 159 16.72 7.69 9.32
CA LEU A 159 16.97 8.94 10.05
C LEU A 159 18.07 9.74 9.35
N SER A 160 17.90 11.07 9.21
CA SER A 160 18.86 11.94 8.54
C SER A 160 20.26 11.90 9.18
N GLN A 161 20.29 11.76 10.50
CA GLN A 161 21.56 11.71 11.25
C GLN A 161 22.21 10.32 11.29
N LYS A 162 21.53 9.28 10.77
CA LYS A 162 22.05 7.91 10.80
C LYS A 162 23.12 7.71 9.74
N LYS A 163 24.33 7.35 10.18
CA LYS A 163 25.38 6.86 9.28
C LYS A 163 25.06 5.42 8.88
N LEU A 164 24.55 5.25 7.66
CA LEU A 164 24.27 3.92 7.12
C LEU A 164 25.55 3.10 6.98
N SER A 165 25.49 1.83 7.37
CA SER A 165 26.53 0.84 7.11
C SER A 165 26.73 0.64 5.59
N PRO A 166 27.86 0.09 5.13
CA PRO A 166 28.08 -0.24 3.72
C PRO A 166 26.96 -1.14 3.16
N ALA A 167 26.49 -2.12 3.94
CA ALA A 167 25.41 -3.02 3.55
C ALA A 167 24.07 -2.27 3.38
N ALA A 168 23.71 -1.39 4.33
CA ALA A 168 22.49 -0.58 4.23
C ALA A 168 22.55 0.40 3.04
N LYS A 169 23.72 1.01 2.78
CA LYS A 169 23.91 1.86 1.58
C LYS A 169 23.72 1.09 0.29
N ALA A 170 24.32 -0.10 0.18
CA ALA A 170 24.20 -0.96 -0.99
C ALA A 170 22.74 -1.41 -1.21
N PHE A 171 22.02 -1.74 -0.14
CA PHE A 171 20.60 -2.09 -0.23
C PHE A 171 19.72 -0.90 -0.62
N LYS A 172 19.98 0.31 -0.06
CA LYS A 172 19.29 1.54 -0.47
C LYS A 172 19.50 1.83 -1.95
N ALA A 173 20.76 1.74 -2.43
CA ALA A 173 21.10 1.92 -3.85
C ALA A 173 20.38 0.91 -4.73
N PHE A 174 20.40 -0.38 -4.36
CA PHE A 174 19.65 -1.43 -5.08
C PHE A 174 18.15 -1.11 -5.18
N LEU A 175 17.52 -0.68 -4.09
CA LEU A 175 16.09 -0.32 -4.10
C LEU A 175 15.83 0.84 -5.07
N VAL A 176 16.65 1.89 -5.02
CA VAL A 176 16.45 3.10 -5.83
C VAL A 176 16.71 2.85 -7.32
N GLU A 177 17.75 2.08 -7.63
CA GLU A 177 18.21 1.90 -9.02
C GLU A 177 17.54 0.71 -9.73
N GLN A 178 17.19 -0.35 -8.99
CA GLN A 178 16.79 -1.63 -9.59
C GLN A 178 15.41 -2.11 -9.17
N ALA A 179 14.92 -1.78 -7.97
CA ALA A 179 13.68 -2.35 -7.48
C ALA A 179 12.45 -1.85 -8.24
N GLY A 180 12.43 -0.60 -8.70
CA GLY A 180 11.34 -0.06 -9.51
C GLY A 180 11.09 -0.89 -10.77
N PRO A 181 12.05 -1.03 -11.68
CA PRO A 181 11.93 -1.87 -12.87
C PRO A 181 11.60 -3.34 -12.56
N LEU A 182 12.17 -3.93 -11.49
CA LEU A 182 11.85 -5.29 -11.06
C LEU A 182 10.39 -5.43 -10.64
N ILE A 183 9.90 -4.49 -9.82
CA ILE A 183 8.51 -4.48 -9.38
C ILE A 183 7.56 -4.28 -10.57
N ASP A 184 7.92 -3.45 -11.54
CA ASP A 184 7.12 -3.21 -12.74
C ASP A 184 7.14 -4.41 -13.70
N SER A 185 8.26 -5.15 -13.78
CA SER A 185 8.34 -6.39 -14.60
C SER A 185 7.49 -7.54 -14.04
N TRP A 186 7.06 -7.44 -12.80
CA TRP A 186 6.14 -8.38 -12.17
C TRP A 186 4.67 -7.96 -12.34
N ALA A 187 4.41 -6.85 -13.06
CA ALA A 187 3.07 -6.32 -13.28
C ALA A 187 2.31 -7.07 -14.40
#